data_ac14d031765374a35ac25b1dfab9b34c
#
_entry.id   ac14d031765374a35ac25b1dfab9b34c
#
_cell.length_a   1.000
_cell.length_b   1.000
_cell.length_c   1.000
_cell.angle_alpha   90.00
_cell.angle_beta   90.00
_cell.angle_gamma   90.00
#
_symmetry.space_group_name_H-M   'P 1'
#
loop_
_entity.id
_entity.type
_entity.pdbx_description
1 polymer ?
#
loop_
_entity_poly.entity_id
_entity_poly.type
_entity_poly.pdbx_seq_one_letter_code
_entity_poly.pdbx_strand_id
1 'polypeptide(L)'
;MLLSIEPDGSVPIYQQIRDRIVEAIATGEAPVSSGLPATRQLAVDLGINFHTVNKGYDLLRQEGLLRIGRKAGAVVQRDATSGPPRPGWQEDWASRLRTLLAEATAQGLAAEEIIGHCQDIVAGFVPVTYGGPAVGEAS
;
A
#
# COMPACT_ATOMS: atom_id res chain seq x y z
N MET A 1 -3.05 9.72 10.81
CA MET A 1 -2.77 8.31 10.46
C MET A 1 -1.95 7.68 11.57
N LEU A 2 -2.46 6.62 12.14
CA LEU A 2 -1.75 5.84 13.15
C LEU A 2 -1.15 4.61 12.49
N LEU A 3 0.17 4.44 12.62
CA LEU A 3 0.85 3.25 12.11
C LEU A 3 1.02 2.25 13.25
N SER A 4 0.56 1.04 13.02
CA SER A 4 0.74 -0.08 13.94
C SER A 4 1.81 -1.00 13.38
N ILE A 5 2.88 -1.20 14.13
CA ILE A 5 3.97 -2.10 13.74
C ILE A 5 4.16 -3.18 14.80
N GLU A 6 4.70 -4.31 14.38
CA GLU A 6 5.03 -5.42 15.26
C GLU A 6 6.54 -5.62 15.25
N PRO A 7 7.27 -5.04 16.22
CA PRO A 7 8.74 -5.09 16.22
C PRO A 7 9.29 -6.51 16.21
N ASP A 8 8.59 -7.44 16.85
CA ASP A 8 9.02 -8.84 16.94
C ASP A 8 8.43 -9.73 15.86
N GLY A 9 7.71 -9.13 14.89
CA GLY A 9 7.12 -9.88 13.79
C GLY A 9 8.15 -10.37 12.79
N SER A 10 7.73 -11.32 11.95
CA SER A 10 8.61 -11.90 10.92
C SER A 10 8.87 -10.95 9.75
N VAL A 11 8.03 -9.93 9.58
CA VAL A 11 8.19 -8.94 8.51
C VAL A 11 9.09 -7.80 9.01
N PRO A 12 10.13 -7.42 8.25
CA PRO A 12 10.99 -6.30 8.66
C PRO A 12 10.19 -5.03 8.91
N ILE A 13 10.62 -4.22 9.88
CA ILE A 13 9.89 -3.01 10.26
C ILE A 13 9.72 -2.05 9.09
N TYR A 14 10.76 -1.85 8.27
CA TYR A 14 10.64 -0.94 7.13
C TYR A 14 9.57 -1.40 6.14
N GLN A 15 9.41 -2.72 5.98
CA GLN A 15 8.38 -3.28 5.12
C GLN A 15 6.98 -3.07 5.74
N GLN A 16 6.87 -3.22 7.04
CA GLN A 16 5.61 -2.95 7.73
C GLN A 16 5.19 -1.50 7.58
N ILE A 17 6.13 -0.57 7.68
CA ILE A 17 5.85 0.86 7.48
C ILE A 17 5.33 1.09 6.06
N ARG A 18 6.02 0.55 5.08
CA ARG A 18 5.59 0.63 3.68
C ARG A 18 4.18 0.07 3.52
N ASP A 19 3.94 -1.13 4.03
CA ASP A 19 2.66 -1.82 3.88
C ASP A 19 1.50 -1.05 4.52
N ARG A 20 1.71 -0.51 5.73
CA ARG A 20 0.66 0.25 6.43
C ARG A 20 0.32 1.53 5.69
N ILE A 21 1.30 2.20 5.10
CA ILE A 21 1.05 3.42 4.33
C ILE A 21 0.30 3.10 3.04
N VAL A 22 0.66 2.02 2.33
CA VAL A 22 -0.07 1.57 1.15
C VAL A 22 -1.54 1.30 1.51
N GLU A 23 -1.77 0.62 2.62
CA GLU A 23 -3.13 0.34 3.09
C GLU A 23 -3.90 1.62 3.41
N ALA A 24 -3.24 2.60 4.03
CA ALA A 24 -3.86 3.88 4.34
C ALA A 24 -4.24 4.65 3.06
N ILE A 25 -3.43 4.57 2.03
CA ILE A 25 -3.77 5.16 0.73
C ILE A 25 -4.99 4.45 0.14
N ALA A 26 -5.01 3.13 0.17
CA ALA A 26 -6.10 2.33 -0.40
C ALA A 26 -7.43 2.55 0.33
N THR A 27 -7.41 2.76 1.64
CA THR A 27 -8.63 2.99 2.42
C THR A 27 -9.11 4.44 2.39
N GLY A 28 -8.34 5.35 1.79
CA GLY A 28 -8.68 6.76 1.73
C GLY A 28 -8.24 7.56 2.95
N GLU A 29 -7.59 6.92 3.92
CA GLU A 29 -7.07 7.62 5.10
C GLU A 29 -5.95 8.59 4.73
N ALA A 30 -5.15 8.22 3.72
CA ALA A 30 -4.05 9.05 3.22
C ALA A 30 -4.26 9.34 1.73
N PRO A 31 -5.16 10.27 1.38
CA PRO A 31 -5.42 10.59 -0.02
C PRO A 31 -4.27 11.34 -0.68
N VAL A 32 -4.31 11.42 -2.01
CA VAL A 32 -3.32 12.17 -2.79
C VAL A 32 -3.20 13.59 -2.25
N SER A 33 -1.98 14.10 -2.19
CA SER A 33 -1.61 15.41 -1.66
C SER A 33 -1.60 15.52 -0.14
N SER A 34 -1.98 14.47 0.59
CA SER A 34 -1.88 14.49 2.05
C SER A 34 -0.42 14.35 2.49
N GLY A 35 -0.06 15.03 3.57
CA GLY A 35 1.27 14.94 4.16
C GLY A 35 1.38 13.75 5.11
N LEU A 36 2.55 13.15 5.13
CA LEU A 36 2.92 12.12 6.09
C LEU A 36 3.91 12.70 7.10
N PRO A 37 4.03 12.12 8.29
CA PRO A 37 5.01 12.60 9.26
C PRO A 37 6.41 12.60 8.67
N ALA A 38 7.24 13.56 9.06
CA ALA A 38 8.66 13.55 8.73
C ALA A 38 9.30 12.28 9.27
N THR A 39 10.31 11.77 8.57
CA THR A 39 10.92 10.49 8.95
C THR A 39 11.45 10.48 10.38
N ARG A 40 12.05 11.59 10.82
CA ARG A 40 12.58 11.68 12.19
C ARG A 40 11.46 11.68 13.23
N GLN A 41 10.34 12.35 12.93
CA GLN A 41 9.21 12.37 13.85
C GLN A 41 8.57 11.00 13.97
N LEU A 42 8.37 10.32 12.83
CA LEU A 42 7.80 8.98 12.85
C LEU A 42 8.71 8.00 13.60
N ALA A 43 10.02 8.14 13.44
CA ALA A 43 10.98 7.30 14.16
C ALA A 43 10.85 7.48 15.67
N VAL A 44 10.70 8.74 16.13
CA VAL A 44 10.50 9.03 17.55
C VAL A 44 9.18 8.43 18.02
N ASP A 45 8.11 8.65 17.26
CA ASP A 45 6.77 8.18 17.64
C ASP A 45 6.70 6.65 17.73
N LEU A 46 7.43 5.95 16.87
CA LEU A 46 7.45 4.48 16.87
C LEU A 46 8.55 3.88 17.74
N GLY A 47 9.47 4.72 18.22
CA GLY A 47 10.60 4.24 19.04
C GLY A 47 11.60 3.41 18.24
N ILE A 48 11.85 3.77 16.99
CA ILE A 48 12.74 3.02 16.09
C ILE A 48 13.77 3.95 15.45
N ASN A 49 14.76 3.33 14.79
CA ASN A 49 15.81 4.06 14.09
C ASN A 49 15.22 4.79 12.88
N PHE A 50 15.59 6.06 12.70
CA PHE A 50 15.05 6.84 11.57
C PHE A 50 15.51 6.30 10.21
N HIS A 51 16.64 5.61 10.12
CA HIS A 51 17.07 4.97 8.88
C HIS A 51 16.08 3.88 8.44
N THR A 52 15.46 3.22 9.38
CA THR A 52 14.42 2.22 9.10
C THR A 52 13.19 2.89 8.49
N VAL A 53 12.77 4.04 9.03
CA VAL A 53 11.67 4.82 8.47
C VAL A 53 12.02 5.31 7.07
N ASN A 54 13.25 5.85 6.91
CA ASN A 54 13.72 6.29 5.60
C ASN A 54 13.65 5.19 4.55
N LYS A 55 14.03 3.97 4.93
CA LYS A 55 14.00 2.83 4.01
C LYS A 55 12.58 2.54 3.56
N GLY A 56 11.62 2.56 4.48
CA GLY A 56 10.21 2.36 4.14
C GLY A 56 9.67 3.46 3.22
N TYR A 57 9.97 4.72 3.54
CA TYR A 57 9.55 5.84 2.70
C TYR A 57 10.21 5.80 1.32
N ASP A 58 11.47 5.38 1.26
CA ASP A 58 12.18 5.30 -0.02
C ASP A 58 11.58 4.23 -0.94
N LEU A 59 11.14 3.11 -0.39
CA LEU A 59 10.41 2.11 -1.17
C LEU A 59 9.15 2.71 -1.78
N LEU A 60 8.39 3.45 -1.00
CA LEU A 60 7.16 4.10 -1.49
C LEU A 60 7.45 5.14 -2.56
N ARG A 61 8.56 5.88 -2.41
CA ARG A 61 8.99 6.84 -3.41
C ARG A 61 9.35 6.13 -4.73
N GLN A 62 10.09 5.03 -4.65
CA GLN A 62 10.45 4.25 -5.82
C GLN A 62 9.22 3.66 -6.51
N GLU A 63 8.18 3.33 -5.75
CA GLU A 63 6.93 2.81 -6.27
C GLU A 63 6.01 3.91 -6.84
N GLY A 64 6.40 5.17 -6.73
CA GLY A 64 5.61 6.29 -7.23
C GLY A 64 4.46 6.70 -6.33
N LEU A 65 4.41 6.20 -5.09
CA LEU A 65 3.33 6.50 -4.16
C LEU A 65 3.61 7.71 -3.28
N LEU A 66 4.89 8.01 -3.03
CA LEU A 66 5.29 9.18 -2.26
C LEU A 66 6.22 10.09 -3.06
N ARG A 67 6.11 11.39 -2.77
CA ARG A 67 7.09 12.39 -3.16
C ARG A 67 7.72 12.91 -1.86
N ILE A 68 9.04 12.96 -1.83
CA ILE A 68 9.77 13.42 -0.64
C ILE A 68 10.39 14.76 -0.97
N GLY A 69 9.95 15.82 -0.25
CA GLY A 69 10.49 17.16 -0.40
C GLY A 69 11.45 17.50 0.71
N ARG A 70 12.34 18.48 0.47
CA ARG A 70 13.32 18.89 1.48
C ARG A 70 12.68 19.54 2.71
N LYS A 71 11.64 20.36 2.49
CA LYS A 71 11.00 21.13 3.56
C LYS A 71 9.63 20.62 3.92
N ALA A 72 8.90 20.10 2.95
CA ALA A 72 7.51 19.69 3.13
C ALA A 72 7.36 18.28 3.66
N GLY A 73 8.48 17.55 3.85
CA GLY A 73 8.39 16.16 4.23
C GLY A 73 7.87 15.28 3.12
N ALA A 74 7.21 14.19 3.47
CA ALA A 74 6.66 13.25 2.52
C ALA A 74 5.20 13.57 2.22
N VAL A 75 4.82 13.46 0.95
CA VAL A 75 3.45 13.73 0.49
C VAL A 75 3.00 12.56 -0.38
N VAL A 76 1.75 12.14 -0.21
CA VAL A 76 1.18 11.09 -1.06
C VAL A 76 1.04 11.63 -2.49
N GLN A 77 1.68 10.94 -3.44
CA GLN A 77 1.75 11.38 -4.82
C GLN A 77 0.66 10.80 -5.70
N ARG A 78 0.17 9.61 -5.35
CA ARG A 78 -0.93 9.01 -6.10
C ARG A 78 -1.83 8.18 -5.20
N ASP A 79 -3.10 8.05 -5.61
CA ASP A 79 -4.09 7.20 -4.97
C ASP A 79 -5.05 6.66 -6.04
N ALA A 80 -6.21 6.14 -5.61
CA ALA A 80 -7.20 5.56 -6.52
C ALA A 80 -7.80 6.56 -7.52
N THR A 81 -7.56 7.86 -7.35
CA THR A 81 -8.06 8.90 -8.26
C THR A 81 -7.05 9.32 -9.31
N SER A 82 -5.86 8.77 -9.28
CA SER A 82 -4.71 9.31 -10.05
C SER A 82 -4.54 8.70 -11.43
N GLY A 83 -5.45 7.85 -11.86
CA GLY A 83 -5.35 7.19 -13.15
C GLY A 83 -4.77 5.79 -13.05
N PRO A 84 -4.68 5.07 -14.18
CA PRO A 84 -4.22 3.68 -14.17
C PRO A 84 -2.74 3.57 -13.79
N PRO A 85 -2.31 2.37 -13.36
CA PRO A 85 -0.89 2.15 -13.07
C PRO A 85 -0.05 2.25 -14.35
N ARG A 86 1.26 2.45 -14.17
CA ARG A 86 2.18 2.47 -15.30
C ARG A 86 2.16 1.14 -16.06
N PRO A 87 2.50 1.13 -17.36
CA PRO A 87 2.58 -0.11 -18.13
C PRO A 87 3.49 -1.12 -17.45
N GLY A 88 3.05 -2.38 -17.41
CA GLY A 88 3.81 -3.47 -16.80
C GLY A 88 3.58 -3.65 -15.30
N TRP A 89 3.08 -2.63 -14.61
CA TRP A 89 2.87 -2.73 -13.16
C TRP A 89 1.84 -3.81 -12.80
N GLN A 90 0.73 -3.85 -13.54
CA GLN A 90 -0.36 -4.78 -13.24
C GLN A 90 0.09 -6.24 -13.40
N GLU A 91 0.90 -6.53 -14.39
CA GLU A 91 1.41 -7.88 -14.63
C GLU A 91 2.31 -8.32 -13.48
N ASP A 92 3.18 -7.43 -13.01
CA ASP A 92 4.05 -7.73 -11.87
C ASP A 92 3.24 -7.96 -10.60
N TRP A 93 2.25 -7.11 -10.37
CA TRP A 93 1.35 -7.26 -9.22
C TRP A 93 0.56 -8.56 -9.30
N ALA A 94 0.01 -8.88 -10.47
CA ALA A 94 -0.78 -10.10 -10.66
C ALA A 94 0.07 -11.36 -10.42
N SER A 95 1.34 -11.32 -10.80
CA SER A 95 2.25 -12.42 -10.53
C SER A 95 2.43 -12.67 -9.04
N ARG A 96 2.60 -11.60 -8.25
CA ARG A 96 2.70 -11.72 -6.78
C ARG A 96 1.39 -12.20 -6.17
N LEU A 97 0.28 -11.70 -6.66
CA LEU A 97 -1.04 -12.13 -6.21
C LEU A 97 -1.26 -13.61 -6.48
N ARG A 98 -0.85 -14.09 -7.64
CA ARG A 98 -0.97 -15.52 -7.99
C ARG A 98 -0.28 -16.39 -6.95
N THR A 99 0.94 -16.04 -6.56
CA THR A 99 1.67 -16.81 -5.55
C THR A 99 0.98 -16.75 -4.21
N LEU A 100 0.50 -15.57 -3.82
CA LEU A 100 -0.19 -15.39 -2.55
C LEU A 100 -1.46 -16.24 -2.48
N LEU A 101 -2.25 -16.28 -3.54
CA LEU A 101 -3.45 -17.10 -3.60
C LEU A 101 -3.11 -18.59 -3.63
N ALA A 102 -2.03 -18.96 -4.33
CA ALA A 102 -1.55 -20.33 -4.35
C ALA A 102 -1.16 -20.83 -2.97
N GLU A 103 -0.58 -19.95 -2.14
CA GLU A 103 -0.25 -20.27 -0.74
C GLU A 103 -1.50 -20.66 0.03
N ALA A 104 -2.59 -19.91 -0.14
CA ALA A 104 -3.85 -20.19 0.54
C ALA A 104 -4.40 -21.55 0.13
N THR A 105 -4.38 -21.86 -1.16
CA THR A 105 -4.83 -23.17 -1.65
C THR A 105 -3.95 -24.29 -1.10
N ALA A 106 -2.63 -24.07 -1.08
CA ALA A 106 -1.68 -25.06 -0.57
C ALA A 106 -1.90 -25.33 0.92
N GLN A 107 -2.38 -24.35 1.67
CA GLN A 107 -2.67 -24.50 3.10
C GLN A 107 -4.08 -25.05 3.36
N GLY A 108 -4.86 -25.30 2.31
CA GLY A 108 -6.15 -25.95 2.46
C GLY A 108 -7.36 -25.03 2.48
N LEU A 109 -7.22 -23.76 2.15
CA LEU A 109 -8.38 -22.88 2.03
C LEU A 109 -9.14 -23.17 0.74
N ALA A 110 -10.46 -23.31 0.86
CA ALA A 110 -11.32 -23.52 -0.30
C ALA A 110 -11.42 -22.25 -1.15
N ALA A 111 -11.72 -22.42 -2.44
CA ALA A 111 -11.85 -21.30 -3.36
C ALA A 111 -12.83 -20.24 -2.85
N GLU A 112 -13.97 -20.64 -2.32
CA GLU A 112 -14.99 -19.72 -1.79
C GLU A 112 -14.45 -18.89 -0.63
N GLU A 113 -13.62 -19.49 0.23
CA GLU A 113 -13.00 -18.79 1.35
C GLU A 113 -11.99 -17.76 0.85
N ILE A 114 -11.17 -18.13 -0.14
CA ILE A 114 -10.19 -17.24 -0.73
C ILE A 114 -10.89 -16.03 -1.36
N ILE A 115 -11.91 -16.28 -2.17
CA ILE A 115 -12.68 -15.23 -2.83
C ILE A 115 -13.36 -14.33 -1.80
N GLY A 116 -13.93 -14.93 -0.75
CA GLY A 116 -14.58 -14.19 0.32
C GLY A 116 -13.63 -13.23 1.03
N HIS A 117 -12.41 -13.68 1.35
CA HIS A 117 -11.40 -12.80 1.92
C HIS A 117 -11.05 -11.64 0.98
N CYS A 118 -10.88 -11.93 -0.32
CA CYS A 118 -10.60 -10.89 -1.30
C CYS A 118 -11.72 -9.85 -1.36
N GLN A 119 -12.96 -10.30 -1.40
CA GLN A 119 -14.12 -9.41 -1.45
C GLN A 119 -14.19 -8.52 -0.21
N ASP A 120 -14.00 -9.10 0.97
CA ASP A 120 -14.03 -8.35 2.23
C ASP A 120 -12.94 -7.29 2.29
N ILE A 121 -11.74 -7.63 1.86
CA ILE A 121 -10.62 -6.69 1.86
C ILE A 121 -10.88 -5.56 0.88
N VAL A 122 -11.23 -5.88 -0.35
CA VAL A 122 -11.46 -4.87 -1.40
C VAL A 122 -12.63 -3.96 -1.03
N ALA A 123 -13.65 -4.47 -0.35
CA ALA A 123 -14.78 -3.65 0.10
C ALA A 123 -14.37 -2.53 1.06
N GLY A 124 -13.24 -2.67 1.74
CA GLY A 124 -12.71 -1.62 2.62
C GLY A 124 -11.88 -0.57 1.91
N PHE A 125 -11.62 -0.74 0.62
CA PHE A 125 -10.83 0.22 -0.15
C PHE A 125 -11.73 1.22 -0.86
N VAL A 126 -11.19 2.43 -1.10
CA VAL A 126 -11.94 3.44 -1.85
C VAL A 126 -12.10 2.98 -3.31
N PRO A 127 -13.22 3.31 -3.96
CA PRO A 127 -13.38 2.98 -5.37
C PRO A 127 -12.45 3.80 -6.24
N VAL A 128 -12.05 3.22 -7.38
CA VAL A 128 -11.27 3.96 -8.38
C VAL A 128 -12.19 4.96 -9.07
N THR A 129 -11.80 6.22 -9.09
CA THR A 129 -12.65 7.33 -9.54
C THR A 129 -12.06 8.16 -10.68
N TYR A 130 -11.01 7.66 -11.35
CA TYR A 130 -10.49 8.37 -12.51
C TYR A 130 -11.32 8.03 -13.76
N GLY A 131 -11.26 8.91 -14.77
CA GLY A 131 -12.05 8.76 -15.99
C GLY A 131 -11.48 7.81 -17.02
N GLY A 132 -10.91 6.70 -16.59
CA GLY A 132 -10.43 5.68 -17.51
C GLY A 132 -11.55 4.79 -18.04
N PRO A 133 -11.27 3.90 -18.99
CA PRO A 133 -12.28 2.97 -19.48
C PRO A 133 -12.75 2.09 -18.32
N ALA A 134 -14.07 2.05 -18.12
CA ALA A 134 -14.65 1.22 -17.10
C ALA A 134 -14.65 -0.22 -17.57
N VAL A 135 -13.86 -1.06 -16.91
CA VAL A 135 -13.67 -2.44 -17.30
C VAL A 135 -14.98 -3.21 -17.32
N GLY A 136 -15.89 -2.89 -16.43
CA GLY A 136 -17.18 -3.57 -16.35
C GLY A 136 -18.15 -3.20 -17.47
N GLU A 137 -17.93 -2.12 -18.17
CA GLU A 137 -18.86 -1.65 -19.22
C GLU A 137 -18.62 -2.29 -20.57
N ALA A 138 -17.49 -2.95 -20.72
CA ALA A 138 -17.19 -3.65 -21.95
C ALA A 138 -17.96 -4.97 -22.07
N SER A 139 -18.65 -5.34 -21.05
CA SER A 139 -19.41 -6.59 -21.01
C SER A 139 -20.85 -6.40 -21.45
#